data_369242e0434fc84a8be2def0b4922baf
#
_entry.id   369242e0434fc84a8be2def0b4922baf
#
_cell.length_a   1.000
_cell.length_b   1.000
_cell.length_c   1.000
_cell.angle_alpha   90.00
_cell.angle_beta   90.00
_cell.angle_gamma   90.00
#
_symmetry.space_group_name_H-M   'P 1'
#
loop_
_entity.id
_entity.type
_entity.pdbx_description
1 polymer ?
#
loop_
_entity_poly.entity_id
_entity_poly.type
_entity_poly.pdbx_seq_one_letter_code
_entity_poly.pdbx_strand_id
1 'polypeptide(L)'
;MGINLKDLTVIKPINLAELRGKKLGVDAYNMLYQFLSSIRQPDGMPLQNSEGIVTSHLRGLLSRASYLNSEGIKLCFVFDGVPHPLKRRLLDERKERKKKAQREWEEALIVGDLEKARMKAQQTSILTKKMIDETKEVLDTLGVPWVQAPSEGEAQAATMVKDGILDAVASQDFDTLLYGAPIMIRNLTLSGKRKLPKQQKWINIDMEKIVLEKVLDKNQITQNQLIDLAILIGTDYNRGIHGIGPKKGLKIIKECGNAEKALEKLEQQIDNLDDLRKMFLDTKIFSTENVEVAWKEPI
;
A
#
# COMPACT_ATOMS: atom_id res chain seq x y z
N MET A 1 7.59 1.21 2.01
CA MET A 1 7.32 0.66 0.67
C MET A 1 7.55 -0.82 0.80
N GLY A 2 6.51 -1.59 0.54
CA GLY A 2 6.55 -3.05 0.59
C GLY A 2 7.47 -3.65 -0.47
N ILE A 3 7.50 -4.96 -0.55
CA ILE A 3 8.32 -5.71 -1.49
C ILE A 3 7.97 -5.36 -2.95
N ASN A 4 8.94 -5.36 -3.85
CA ASN A 4 8.70 -5.19 -5.28
C ASN A 4 8.65 -6.53 -6.00
N LEU A 5 7.45 -7.03 -6.25
CA LEU A 5 7.19 -8.27 -6.99
C LEU A 5 6.75 -8.05 -8.44
N LYS A 6 6.88 -6.85 -8.98
CA LYS A 6 6.36 -6.49 -10.31
C LYS A 6 6.80 -7.46 -11.42
N ASP A 7 8.06 -7.87 -11.44
CA ASP A 7 8.61 -8.78 -12.44
C ASP A 7 8.00 -10.20 -12.40
N LEU A 8 7.46 -10.58 -11.25
CA LEU A 8 6.85 -11.90 -11.02
C LEU A 8 5.34 -11.89 -11.24
N THR A 9 4.71 -10.71 -11.24
CA THR A 9 3.26 -10.60 -11.36
C THR A 9 2.76 -10.76 -12.78
N VAL A 10 1.48 -11.16 -12.91
CA VAL A 10 0.70 -11.13 -14.14
C VAL A 10 -0.23 -9.93 -14.03
N ILE A 11 0.14 -8.84 -14.70
CA ILE A 11 -0.62 -7.59 -14.66
C ILE A 11 -1.59 -7.57 -15.83
N LYS A 12 -2.89 -7.43 -15.53
CA LYS A 12 -3.93 -7.16 -16.53
C LYS A 12 -4.36 -5.70 -16.39
N PRO A 13 -4.17 -4.84 -17.42
CA PRO A 13 -4.79 -3.52 -17.43
C PRO A 13 -6.31 -3.65 -17.39
N ILE A 14 -6.96 -2.80 -16.61
CA ILE A 14 -8.42 -2.73 -16.49
C ILE A 14 -8.90 -1.28 -16.51
N ASN A 15 -10.18 -1.09 -16.76
CA ASN A 15 -10.86 0.20 -16.70
C ASN A 15 -11.88 0.26 -15.56
N LEU A 16 -12.42 1.45 -15.27
CA LEU A 16 -13.39 1.65 -14.18
C LEU A 16 -14.68 0.85 -14.38
N ALA A 17 -15.11 0.65 -15.63
CA ALA A 17 -16.33 -0.08 -15.91
C ALA A 17 -16.25 -1.55 -15.45
N GLU A 18 -15.04 -2.15 -15.47
CA GLU A 18 -14.82 -3.51 -14.97
C GLU A 18 -14.94 -3.62 -13.43
N LEU A 19 -14.90 -2.49 -12.73
CA LEU A 19 -15.03 -2.41 -11.26
C LEU A 19 -16.43 -1.98 -10.80
N ARG A 20 -17.33 -1.66 -11.71
CA ARG A 20 -18.70 -1.25 -11.36
C ARG A 20 -19.43 -2.34 -10.57
N GLY A 21 -20.05 -1.95 -9.47
CA GLY A 21 -20.70 -2.87 -8.52
C GLY A 21 -19.76 -3.63 -7.60
N LYS A 22 -18.43 -3.52 -7.80
CA LYS A 22 -17.43 -4.23 -6.98
C LYS A 22 -17.21 -3.55 -5.64
N LYS A 23 -17.01 -4.38 -4.62
CA LYS A 23 -16.66 -3.98 -3.24
C LYS A 23 -15.15 -4.04 -3.09
N LEU A 24 -14.49 -2.90 -2.91
CA LEU A 24 -13.04 -2.81 -2.82
C LEU A 24 -12.59 -2.42 -1.41
N GLY A 25 -11.73 -3.25 -0.81
CA GLY A 25 -11.02 -2.91 0.42
C GLY A 25 -9.84 -1.99 0.09
N VAL A 26 -9.87 -0.78 0.60
CA VAL A 26 -8.85 0.23 0.33
C VAL A 26 -7.92 0.36 1.52
N ASP A 27 -6.61 0.21 1.31
CA ASP A 27 -5.61 0.61 2.29
C ASP A 27 -5.71 2.12 2.53
N ALA A 28 -6.29 2.49 3.69
CA ALA A 28 -6.57 3.88 4.04
C ALA A 28 -5.28 4.69 4.19
N TYR A 29 -4.26 4.13 4.85
CA TYR A 29 -2.99 4.82 5.08
C TYR A 29 -2.24 5.09 3.78
N ASN A 30 -2.16 4.10 2.90
CA ASN A 30 -1.52 4.24 1.59
C ASN A 30 -2.21 5.35 0.78
N MET A 31 -3.54 5.35 0.71
CA MET A 31 -4.32 6.36 -0.02
C MET A 31 -4.14 7.75 0.58
N LEU A 32 -4.22 7.92 1.91
CA LEU A 32 -4.06 9.20 2.58
C LEU A 32 -2.64 9.76 2.42
N TYR A 33 -1.61 8.94 2.56
CA TYR A 33 -0.23 9.35 2.27
C TYR A 33 -0.05 9.78 0.81
N GLN A 34 -0.70 9.10 -0.13
CA GLN A 34 -0.68 9.51 -1.53
C GLN A 34 -1.31 10.89 -1.73
N PHE A 35 -2.42 11.20 -1.08
CA PHE A 35 -3.05 12.52 -1.14
C PHE A 35 -2.15 13.59 -0.51
N LEU A 36 -1.61 13.36 0.68
CA LEU A 36 -0.69 14.27 1.36
C LEU A 36 0.59 14.53 0.56
N SER A 37 1.05 13.57 -0.24
CA SER A 37 2.25 13.73 -1.06
C SER A 37 1.97 14.41 -2.40
N SER A 38 0.80 14.20 -3.00
CA SER A 38 0.48 14.66 -4.36
C SER A 38 -0.32 15.96 -4.40
N ILE A 39 -1.19 16.20 -3.41
CA ILE A 39 -2.06 17.39 -3.35
C ILE A 39 -1.36 18.47 -2.55
N ARG A 40 -0.56 19.29 -3.25
CA ARG A 40 0.29 20.33 -2.66
C ARG A 40 0.27 21.60 -3.51
N GLN A 41 0.63 22.70 -2.89
CA GLN A 41 0.88 23.98 -3.55
C GLN A 41 2.16 23.92 -4.41
N PRO A 42 2.40 24.90 -5.30
CA PRO A 42 3.59 24.91 -6.16
C PRO A 42 4.93 24.92 -5.40
N ASP A 43 4.98 25.55 -4.20
CA ASP A 43 6.12 25.59 -3.29
C ASP A 43 6.35 24.28 -2.51
N GLY A 44 5.44 23.31 -2.66
CA GLY A 44 5.47 22.03 -1.96
C GLY A 44 4.72 22.02 -0.63
N MET A 45 4.17 23.13 -0.16
CA MET A 45 3.31 23.16 1.02
C MET A 45 2.04 22.34 0.81
N PRO A 46 1.56 21.57 1.81
CA PRO A 46 0.26 20.95 1.74
C PRO A 46 -0.85 22.02 1.67
N LEU A 47 -2.02 21.65 1.14
CA LEU A 47 -3.20 22.51 1.23
C LEU A 47 -3.61 22.66 2.70
N GLN A 48 -3.98 23.88 3.06
CA GLN A 48 -4.39 24.26 4.41
C GLN A 48 -5.68 25.08 4.36
N ASN A 49 -6.44 25.06 5.46
CA ASN A 49 -7.53 26.01 5.68
C ASN A 49 -7.00 27.38 6.16
N SER A 50 -7.91 28.32 6.45
CA SER A 50 -7.57 29.66 6.96
C SER A 50 -6.83 29.67 8.30
N GLU A 51 -6.90 28.58 9.06
CA GLU A 51 -6.25 28.41 10.37
C GLU A 51 -4.89 27.67 10.25
N GLY A 52 -4.43 27.37 9.02
CA GLY A 52 -3.18 26.66 8.80
C GLY A 52 -3.27 25.13 8.99
N ILE A 53 -4.47 24.58 9.17
CA ILE A 53 -4.69 23.14 9.33
C ILE A 53 -4.63 22.47 7.95
N VAL A 54 -3.82 21.41 7.84
CA VAL A 54 -3.64 20.66 6.59
C VAL A 54 -4.92 19.95 6.19
N THR A 55 -5.36 20.18 4.94
CA THR A 55 -6.61 19.63 4.37
C THR A 55 -6.40 18.79 3.10
N SER A 56 -5.16 18.59 2.65
CA SER A 56 -4.83 17.81 1.44
C SER A 56 -5.44 16.40 1.44
N HIS A 57 -5.44 15.71 2.59
CA HIS A 57 -6.00 14.38 2.75
C HIS A 57 -7.51 14.37 2.57
N LEU A 58 -8.24 15.34 3.15
CA LEU A 58 -9.70 15.49 3.01
C LEU A 58 -10.08 15.86 1.58
N ARG A 59 -9.34 16.78 0.96
CA ARG A 59 -9.56 17.17 -0.44
C ARG A 59 -9.42 15.97 -1.37
N GLY A 60 -8.39 15.15 -1.16
CA GLY A 60 -8.16 13.94 -1.95
C GLY A 60 -9.22 12.89 -1.72
N LEU A 61 -9.56 12.65 -0.44
CA LEU A 61 -10.59 11.69 -0.04
C LEU A 61 -11.94 12.04 -0.68
N LEU A 62 -12.45 13.24 -0.43
CA LEU A 62 -13.75 13.71 -0.96
C LEU A 62 -13.81 13.59 -2.48
N SER A 63 -12.79 14.13 -3.17
CA SER A 63 -12.78 14.11 -4.64
C SER A 63 -12.73 12.66 -5.18
N ARG A 64 -11.92 11.78 -4.59
CA ARG A 64 -11.71 10.45 -5.14
C ARG A 64 -12.78 9.46 -4.71
N ALA A 65 -13.20 9.49 -3.44
CA ALA A 65 -14.26 8.61 -2.97
C ALA A 65 -15.59 8.92 -3.66
N SER A 66 -15.96 10.21 -3.77
CA SER A 66 -17.18 10.61 -4.48
C SER A 66 -17.15 10.22 -5.95
N TYR A 67 -15.99 10.42 -6.64
CA TYR A 67 -15.85 10.03 -8.03
C TYR A 67 -15.99 8.50 -8.21
N LEU A 68 -15.30 7.69 -7.41
CA LEU A 68 -15.38 6.23 -7.52
C LEU A 68 -16.78 5.71 -7.16
N ASN A 69 -17.43 6.32 -6.17
CA ASN A 69 -18.80 6.00 -5.82
C ASN A 69 -19.78 6.33 -6.96
N SER A 70 -19.63 7.49 -7.63
CA SER A 70 -20.46 7.87 -8.80
C SER A 70 -20.26 6.92 -9.99
N GLU A 71 -19.10 6.27 -10.10
CA GLU A 71 -18.84 5.20 -11.07
C GLU A 71 -19.44 3.84 -10.64
N GLY A 72 -20.10 3.78 -9.49
CA GLY A 72 -20.75 2.58 -8.96
C GLY A 72 -19.78 1.61 -8.27
N ILE A 73 -18.62 2.08 -7.81
CA ILE A 73 -17.64 1.28 -7.09
C ILE A 73 -17.86 1.45 -5.58
N LYS A 74 -18.01 0.35 -4.86
CA LYS A 74 -18.24 0.32 -3.42
C LYS A 74 -16.92 0.23 -2.67
N LEU A 75 -16.49 1.34 -2.05
CA LEU A 75 -15.26 1.38 -1.27
C LEU A 75 -15.52 1.00 0.19
N CYS A 76 -14.58 0.28 0.80
CA CYS A 76 -14.45 0.06 2.23
C CYS A 76 -13.03 0.42 2.64
N PHE A 77 -12.85 1.40 3.52
CA PHE A 77 -11.52 1.82 3.95
C PHE A 77 -11.05 0.96 5.12
N VAL A 78 -9.85 0.40 5.02
CA VAL A 78 -9.25 -0.40 6.08
C VAL A 78 -8.08 0.38 6.67
N PHE A 79 -8.17 0.71 7.96
CA PHE A 79 -7.15 1.45 8.69
C PHE A 79 -6.22 0.52 9.44
N ASP A 80 -4.91 0.79 9.39
CA ASP A 80 -3.92 0.07 10.19
C ASP A 80 -4.17 0.23 11.67
N GLY A 81 -3.92 -0.84 12.42
CA GLY A 81 -3.93 -0.85 13.87
C GLY A 81 -2.55 -0.62 14.47
N VAL A 82 -2.23 -1.40 15.51
CA VAL A 82 -0.94 -1.34 16.18
C VAL A 82 0.13 -2.03 15.34
N PRO A 83 1.20 -1.33 14.92
CA PRO A 83 2.27 -1.96 14.14
C PRO A 83 2.94 -3.09 14.93
N HIS A 84 3.23 -4.18 14.23
CA HIS A 84 3.97 -5.30 14.84
C HIS A 84 5.38 -4.87 15.28
N PRO A 85 5.91 -5.36 16.42
CA PRO A 85 7.25 -4.98 16.92
C PRO A 85 8.38 -5.15 15.91
N LEU A 86 8.34 -6.17 15.05
CA LEU A 86 9.33 -6.39 13.99
C LEU A 86 9.40 -5.25 12.96
N LYS A 87 8.33 -4.44 12.82
CA LYS A 87 8.28 -3.28 11.91
C LYS A 87 8.99 -2.04 12.46
N ARG A 88 9.36 -2.04 13.76
CA ARG A 88 9.94 -0.88 14.45
C ARG A 88 11.15 -0.29 13.72
N ARG A 89 12.09 -1.14 13.32
CA ARG A 89 13.27 -0.72 12.56
C ARG A 89 12.91 0.06 11.29
N LEU A 90 11.96 -0.47 10.50
CA LEU A 90 11.52 0.20 9.27
C LEU A 90 10.86 1.56 9.57
N LEU A 91 10.07 1.65 10.64
CA LEU A 91 9.42 2.89 11.06
C LEU A 91 10.47 3.94 11.45
N ASP A 92 11.53 3.56 12.16
CA ASP A 92 12.63 4.45 12.51
C ASP A 92 13.40 4.91 11.25
N GLU A 93 13.71 3.99 10.31
CA GLU A 93 14.34 4.35 9.03
C GLU A 93 13.46 5.29 8.18
N ARG A 94 12.13 5.09 8.18
CA ARG A 94 11.18 6.00 7.50
C ARG A 94 11.17 7.39 8.17
N LYS A 95 11.23 7.46 9.50
CA LYS A 95 11.30 8.72 10.25
C LYS A 95 12.55 9.51 9.92
N GLU A 96 13.70 8.87 9.89
CA GLU A 96 14.98 9.54 9.55
C GLU A 96 14.99 10.03 8.09
N ARG A 97 14.47 9.23 7.15
CA ARG A 97 14.32 9.67 5.75
C ARG A 97 13.42 10.91 5.62
N LYS A 98 12.32 10.97 6.37
CA LYS A 98 11.43 12.14 6.39
C LYS A 98 12.13 13.38 6.93
N LYS A 99 12.88 13.25 8.04
CA LYS A 99 13.67 14.38 8.60
C LYS A 99 14.71 14.90 7.60
N LYS A 100 15.41 13.99 6.90
CA LYS A 100 16.37 14.38 5.87
C LYS A 100 15.66 15.11 4.72
N ALA A 101 14.55 14.58 4.22
CA ALA A 101 13.78 15.21 3.17
C ALA A 101 13.24 16.59 3.57
N GLN A 102 12.87 16.77 4.84
CA GLN A 102 12.43 18.06 5.39
C GLN A 102 13.54 19.11 5.29
N ARG A 103 14.76 18.80 5.74
CA ARG A 103 15.90 19.70 5.63
C ARG A 103 16.21 20.06 4.18
N GLU A 104 16.25 19.06 3.29
CA GLU A 104 16.53 19.28 1.86
C GLU A 104 15.43 20.09 1.16
N TRP A 105 14.19 20.05 1.65
CA TRP A 105 13.09 20.88 1.20
C TRP A 105 13.30 22.35 1.63
N GLU A 106 13.57 22.59 2.91
CA GLU A 106 13.83 23.91 3.47
C GLU A 106 15.03 24.58 2.78
N GLU A 107 16.14 23.86 2.57
CA GLU A 107 17.30 24.34 1.82
C GLU A 107 16.93 24.71 0.38
N ALA A 108 16.12 23.89 -0.31
CA ALA A 108 15.70 24.17 -1.67
C ALA A 108 14.81 25.41 -1.78
N LEU A 109 13.96 25.68 -0.76
CA LEU A 109 13.16 26.92 -0.70
C LEU A 109 14.05 28.15 -0.51
N ILE A 110 15.07 28.09 0.35
CA ILE A 110 16.02 29.21 0.59
C ILE A 110 16.75 29.60 -0.70
N VAL A 111 17.17 28.62 -1.51
CA VAL A 111 17.88 28.91 -2.77
C VAL A 111 16.94 29.15 -3.96
N GLY A 112 15.61 29.10 -3.76
CA GLY A 112 14.61 29.34 -4.80
C GLY A 112 14.44 28.19 -5.80
N ASP A 113 14.96 26.99 -5.53
CA ASP A 113 14.80 25.80 -6.39
C ASP A 113 13.44 25.14 -6.11
N LEU A 114 12.39 25.69 -6.71
CA LEU A 114 11.01 25.22 -6.50
C LEU A 114 10.78 23.78 -7.01
N GLU A 115 11.52 23.32 -8.03
CA GLU A 115 11.38 21.95 -8.53
C GLU A 115 11.92 20.96 -7.51
N LYS A 116 13.13 21.20 -6.98
CA LYS A 116 13.73 20.39 -5.92
C LYS A 116 12.91 20.47 -4.63
N ALA A 117 12.44 21.66 -4.26
CA ALA A 117 11.59 21.89 -3.10
C ALA A 117 10.33 21.01 -3.18
N ARG A 118 9.59 21.06 -4.30
CA ARG A 118 8.39 20.26 -4.51
C ARG A 118 8.67 18.75 -4.47
N MET A 119 9.76 18.30 -5.06
CA MET A 119 10.15 16.88 -5.07
C MET A 119 10.48 16.38 -3.66
N LYS A 120 11.18 17.18 -2.84
CA LYS A 120 11.52 16.82 -1.46
C LYS A 120 10.31 16.92 -0.53
N ALA A 121 9.47 17.92 -0.69
CA ALA A 121 8.24 18.08 0.07
C ALA A 121 7.32 16.84 -0.02
N GLN A 122 7.24 16.18 -1.16
CA GLN A 122 6.44 14.95 -1.31
C GLN A 122 6.86 13.83 -0.35
N GLN A 123 8.12 13.83 0.10
CA GLN A 123 8.69 12.83 1.00
C GLN A 123 8.53 13.19 2.48
N THR A 124 8.03 14.39 2.80
CA THR A 124 7.88 14.89 4.19
C THR A 124 6.50 14.58 4.79
N SER A 125 5.58 13.99 4.03
CA SER A 125 4.19 13.77 4.46
C SER A 125 4.12 13.04 5.80
N ILE A 126 3.34 13.60 6.73
CA ILE A 126 3.04 13.01 8.05
C ILE A 126 1.53 12.87 8.15
N LEU A 127 1.07 11.67 8.46
CA LEU A 127 -0.32 11.39 8.77
C LEU A 127 -0.47 11.38 10.29
N THR A 128 -1.27 12.32 10.82
CA THR A 128 -1.50 12.45 12.27
C THR A 128 -2.76 11.69 12.68
N LYS A 129 -2.88 11.41 13.99
CA LYS A 129 -4.10 10.80 14.53
C LYS A 129 -5.34 11.66 14.23
N LYS A 130 -5.23 12.98 14.40
CA LYS A 130 -6.32 13.91 14.08
C LYS A 130 -6.78 13.78 12.62
N MET A 131 -5.86 13.70 11.66
CA MET A 131 -6.21 13.49 10.24
C MET A 131 -6.92 12.16 9.99
N ILE A 132 -6.56 11.12 10.72
CA ILE A 132 -7.22 9.81 10.65
C ILE A 132 -8.65 9.92 11.19
N ASP A 133 -8.83 10.56 12.35
CA ASP A 133 -10.14 10.75 12.97
C ASP A 133 -11.04 11.60 12.06
N GLU A 134 -10.56 12.73 11.53
CA GLU A 134 -11.25 13.56 10.53
C GLU A 134 -11.62 12.77 9.27
N THR A 135 -10.73 11.88 8.82
CA THR A 135 -11.01 11.00 7.65
C THR A 135 -12.18 10.07 7.93
N LYS A 136 -12.23 9.46 9.12
CA LYS A 136 -13.33 8.56 9.52
C LYS A 136 -14.66 9.31 9.60
N GLU A 137 -14.69 10.51 10.18
CA GLU A 137 -15.88 11.37 10.23
C GLU A 137 -16.41 11.70 8.83
N VAL A 138 -15.51 12.00 7.89
CA VAL A 138 -15.90 12.25 6.49
C VAL A 138 -16.43 10.98 5.82
N LEU A 139 -15.82 9.82 6.06
CA LEU A 139 -16.32 8.54 5.54
C LEU A 139 -17.71 8.20 6.09
N ASP A 140 -17.94 8.42 7.38
CA ASP A 140 -19.25 8.24 8.00
C ASP A 140 -20.31 9.16 7.37
N THR A 141 -19.96 10.44 7.14
CA THR A 141 -20.84 11.41 6.46
C THR A 141 -21.13 11.01 5.01
N LEU A 142 -20.17 10.42 4.31
CA LEU A 142 -20.34 9.92 2.94
C LEU A 142 -21.06 8.56 2.87
N GLY A 143 -21.37 7.93 4.00
CA GLY A 143 -21.94 6.59 4.05
C GLY A 143 -21.00 5.50 3.56
N VAL A 144 -19.69 5.77 3.56
CA VAL A 144 -18.64 4.83 3.12
C VAL A 144 -18.11 4.06 4.32
N PRO A 145 -18.25 2.73 4.36
CA PRO A 145 -17.79 1.93 5.49
C PRO A 145 -16.28 1.95 5.64
N TRP A 146 -15.84 1.86 6.89
CA TRP A 146 -14.45 1.66 7.24
C TRP A 146 -14.28 0.61 8.34
N VAL A 147 -13.11 -0.01 8.36
CA VAL A 147 -12.74 -1.07 9.32
C VAL A 147 -11.41 -0.70 9.96
N GLN A 148 -11.31 -0.85 11.27
CA GLN A 148 -10.07 -0.74 12.02
C GLN A 148 -9.42 -2.11 12.12
N ALA A 149 -8.30 -2.32 11.46
CA ALA A 149 -7.53 -3.55 11.60
C ALA A 149 -6.88 -3.62 13.00
N PRO A 150 -6.68 -4.81 13.55
CA PRO A 150 -5.92 -4.99 14.80
C PRO A 150 -4.43 -4.66 14.63
N SER A 151 -3.89 -4.87 13.41
CA SER A 151 -2.51 -4.55 13.03
C SER A 151 -2.47 -4.03 11.59
N GLU A 152 -1.96 -4.80 10.64
CA GLU A 152 -1.81 -4.37 9.23
C GLU A 152 -3.16 -4.33 8.49
N GLY A 153 -3.50 -3.18 7.93
CA GLY A 153 -4.75 -3.01 7.16
C GLY A 153 -4.80 -3.86 5.90
N GLU A 154 -3.64 -4.08 5.24
CA GLU A 154 -3.55 -4.96 4.07
C GLU A 154 -3.89 -6.42 4.40
N ALA A 155 -3.45 -6.91 5.59
CA ALA A 155 -3.78 -8.26 6.05
C ALA A 155 -5.28 -8.40 6.34
N GLN A 156 -5.88 -7.38 7.01
CA GLN A 156 -7.32 -7.34 7.25
C GLN A 156 -8.10 -7.31 5.94
N ALA A 157 -7.73 -6.43 5.00
CA ALA A 157 -8.39 -6.34 3.70
C ALA A 157 -8.25 -7.65 2.90
N ALA A 158 -7.08 -8.30 2.93
CA ALA A 158 -6.87 -9.60 2.28
C ALA A 158 -7.78 -10.68 2.87
N THR A 159 -7.93 -10.72 4.20
CA THR A 159 -8.84 -11.67 4.87
C THR A 159 -10.30 -11.40 4.49
N MET A 160 -10.74 -10.15 4.48
CA MET A 160 -12.10 -9.79 4.06
C MET A 160 -12.41 -10.19 2.60
N VAL A 161 -11.41 -10.19 1.71
CA VAL A 161 -11.59 -10.69 0.34
C VAL A 161 -11.65 -12.21 0.31
N LYS A 162 -10.82 -12.92 1.08
CA LYS A 162 -10.88 -14.39 1.21
C LYS A 162 -12.24 -14.87 1.71
N ASP A 163 -12.82 -14.14 2.66
CA ASP A 163 -14.11 -14.46 3.29
C ASP A 163 -15.33 -13.97 2.46
N GLY A 164 -15.08 -13.37 1.28
CA GLY A 164 -16.14 -12.94 0.35
C GLY A 164 -16.90 -11.67 0.76
N ILE A 165 -16.43 -10.95 1.80
CA ILE A 165 -17.01 -9.66 2.22
C ILE A 165 -16.71 -8.58 1.18
N LEU A 166 -15.51 -8.63 0.60
CA LEU A 166 -15.02 -7.73 -0.45
C LEU A 166 -14.63 -8.54 -1.70
N ASP A 167 -14.60 -7.86 -2.86
CA ASP A 167 -14.24 -8.49 -4.14
C ASP A 167 -12.72 -8.42 -4.43
N ALA A 168 -12.03 -7.36 -3.97
CA ALA A 168 -10.60 -7.17 -4.19
C ALA A 168 -10.01 -6.18 -3.19
N VAL A 169 -8.68 -6.23 -3.02
CA VAL A 169 -7.93 -5.21 -2.26
C VAL A 169 -7.37 -4.17 -3.22
N ALA A 170 -7.61 -2.89 -2.94
CA ALA A 170 -7.02 -1.77 -3.65
C ALA A 170 -5.82 -1.22 -2.85
N SER A 171 -4.61 -1.61 -3.23
CA SER A 171 -3.34 -1.16 -2.66
C SER A 171 -2.26 -0.95 -3.73
N GLN A 172 -1.19 -0.23 -3.40
CA GLN A 172 -0.01 -0.11 -4.24
C GLN A 172 1.08 -1.13 -3.87
N ASP A 173 1.03 -1.66 -2.66
CA ASP A 173 2.05 -2.54 -2.11
C ASP A 173 1.73 -4.01 -2.38
N PHE A 174 2.72 -4.74 -2.91
CA PHE A 174 2.56 -6.17 -3.23
C PHE A 174 2.50 -7.06 -1.99
N ASP A 175 2.74 -6.52 -0.79
CA ASP A 175 2.62 -7.25 0.48
C ASP A 175 1.21 -7.82 0.65
N THR A 176 0.20 -7.16 0.06
CA THR A 176 -1.17 -7.65 -0.07
C THR A 176 -1.26 -9.09 -0.62
N LEU A 177 -0.39 -9.46 -1.59
CA LEU A 177 -0.32 -10.81 -2.15
C LEU A 177 0.32 -11.80 -1.17
N LEU A 178 1.24 -11.35 -0.32
CA LEU A 178 1.85 -12.18 0.72
C LEU A 178 0.83 -12.56 1.79
N TYR A 179 -0.08 -11.64 2.14
CA TYR A 179 -1.24 -11.93 2.98
C TYR A 179 -2.30 -12.78 2.29
N GLY A 180 -2.08 -13.17 1.04
CA GLY A 180 -2.92 -14.10 0.28
C GLY A 180 -4.20 -13.48 -0.26
N ALA A 181 -4.24 -12.16 -0.51
CA ALA A 181 -5.39 -11.54 -1.19
C ALA A 181 -5.59 -12.16 -2.58
N PRO A 182 -6.78 -12.75 -2.88
CA PRO A 182 -7.02 -13.40 -4.16
C PRO A 182 -6.92 -12.45 -5.35
N ILE A 183 -7.39 -11.21 -5.18
CA ILE A 183 -7.40 -10.16 -6.21
C ILE A 183 -6.91 -8.84 -5.62
N MET A 184 -5.94 -8.24 -6.31
CA MET A 184 -5.39 -6.93 -5.99
C MET A 184 -5.62 -5.97 -7.15
N ILE A 185 -6.06 -4.75 -6.86
CA ILE A 185 -6.21 -3.66 -7.83
C ILE A 185 -5.20 -2.57 -7.46
N ARG A 186 -4.33 -2.24 -8.43
CA ARG A 186 -3.35 -1.16 -8.27
C ARG A 186 -3.76 0.05 -9.09
N ASN A 187 -3.21 1.19 -8.74
CA ASN A 187 -3.42 2.49 -9.40
C ASN A 187 -4.88 2.98 -9.40
N LEU A 188 -5.72 2.49 -8.50
CA LEU A 188 -7.13 2.91 -8.41
C LEU A 188 -7.26 4.44 -8.29
N THR A 189 -6.38 5.08 -7.54
CA THR A 189 -6.35 6.52 -7.29
C THR A 189 -5.39 7.29 -8.20
N LEU A 190 -4.46 6.59 -8.86
CA LEU A 190 -3.43 7.17 -9.72
C LEU A 190 -3.77 7.12 -11.21
N SER A 191 -4.82 6.36 -11.59
CA SER A 191 -5.20 6.20 -13.01
C SER A 191 -5.46 7.55 -13.69
N GLY A 192 -5.04 7.64 -14.93
CA GLY A 192 -5.17 8.83 -15.76
C GLY A 192 -3.82 9.42 -16.19
N LYS A 193 -3.87 10.62 -16.75
CA LYS A 193 -2.67 11.29 -17.29
C LYS A 193 -1.77 11.81 -16.16
N ARG A 194 -0.51 11.42 -16.15
CA ARG A 194 0.51 11.87 -15.21
C ARG A 194 1.72 12.42 -15.96
N LYS A 195 2.20 13.60 -15.55
CA LYS A 195 3.45 14.18 -16.04
C LYS A 195 4.64 13.46 -15.41
N LEU A 196 5.59 13.00 -16.24
CA LEU A 196 6.83 12.42 -15.72
C LEU A 196 7.70 13.49 -15.06
N PRO A 197 8.32 13.19 -13.89
CA PRO A 197 9.29 14.08 -13.28
C PRO A 197 10.42 14.41 -14.26
N LYS A 198 10.85 15.67 -14.30
CA LYS A 198 11.96 16.15 -15.15
C LYS A 198 11.74 15.99 -16.67
N GLN A 199 10.55 15.63 -17.13
CA GLN A 199 10.23 15.52 -18.55
C GLN A 199 8.91 16.24 -18.83
N GLN A 200 8.79 16.86 -20.01
CA GLN A 200 7.50 17.43 -20.47
C GLN A 200 6.59 16.37 -21.08
N LYS A 201 6.78 15.11 -20.70
CA LYS A 201 6.01 13.98 -21.24
C LYS A 201 4.93 13.54 -20.27
N TRP A 202 3.72 13.39 -20.79
CA TRP A 202 2.61 12.79 -20.08
C TRP A 202 2.54 11.31 -20.41
N ILE A 203 2.31 10.49 -19.37
CA ILE A 203 2.01 9.07 -19.52
C ILE A 203 0.60 8.81 -19.01
N ASN A 204 -0.07 7.84 -19.60
CA ASN A 204 -1.29 7.31 -19.06
C ASN A 204 -0.95 6.22 -18.06
N ILE A 205 -1.53 6.28 -16.87
CA ILE A 205 -1.41 5.23 -15.84
C ILE A 205 -2.73 4.46 -15.85
N ASP A 206 -2.65 3.21 -16.28
CA ASP A 206 -3.79 2.32 -16.25
C ASP A 206 -3.94 1.68 -14.86
N MET A 207 -5.19 1.37 -14.49
CA MET A 207 -5.42 0.49 -13.36
C MET A 207 -4.96 -0.91 -13.71
N GLU A 208 -4.41 -1.59 -12.71
CA GLU A 208 -3.81 -2.92 -12.85
C GLU A 208 -4.55 -3.91 -11.97
N LYS A 209 -5.05 -4.98 -12.58
CA LYS A 209 -5.59 -6.14 -11.85
C LYS A 209 -4.55 -7.25 -11.78
N ILE A 210 -4.30 -7.75 -10.58
CA ILE A 210 -3.41 -8.86 -10.30
C ILE A 210 -4.23 -9.93 -9.60
N VAL A 211 -4.16 -11.17 -10.10
CA VAL A 211 -4.80 -12.36 -9.52
C VAL A 211 -3.71 -13.22 -8.94
N LEU A 212 -3.76 -13.51 -7.64
CA LEU A 212 -2.72 -14.24 -6.91
C LEU A 212 -2.47 -15.63 -7.52
N GLU A 213 -3.52 -16.39 -7.80
CA GLU A 213 -3.42 -17.71 -8.44
C GLU A 213 -2.57 -17.67 -9.73
N LYS A 214 -2.83 -16.66 -10.60
CA LYS A 214 -2.05 -16.49 -11.83
C LYS A 214 -0.58 -16.13 -11.57
N VAL A 215 -0.29 -15.46 -10.47
CA VAL A 215 1.10 -15.16 -10.05
C VAL A 215 1.79 -16.44 -9.63
N LEU A 216 1.13 -17.28 -8.82
CA LEU A 216 1.65 -18.55 -8.35
C LEU A 216 1.87 -19.53 -9.52
N ASP A 217 0.88 -19.69 -10.41
CA ASP A 217 0.94 -20.55 -11.58
C ASP A 217 2.06 -20.16 -12.55
N LYS A 218 2.12 -18.87 -12.92
CA LYS A 218 3.19 -18.35 -13.80
C LYS A 218 4.58 -18.69 -13.29
N ASN A 219 4.77 -18.54 -11.98
CA ASN A 219 6.07 -18.77 -11.36
C ASN A 219 6.25 -20.22 -10.89
N GLN A 220 5.22 -21.06 -10.96
CA GLN A 220 5.22 -22.46 -10.50
C GLN A 220 5.70 -22.56 -9.04
N ILE A 221 5.11 -21.76 -8.15
CA ILE A 221 5.39 -21.73 -6.72
C ILE A 221 4.09 -21.72 -5.91
N THR A 222 4.18 -22.18 -4.68
CA THR A 222 3.10 -22.11 -3.70
C THR A 222 3.07 -20.75 -3.01
N GLN A 223 1.99 -20.46 -2.26
CA GLN A 223 1.89 -19.28 -1.40
C GLN A 223 3.04 -19.23 -0.36
N ASN A 224 3.36 -20.36 0.26
CA ASN A 224 4.46 -20.44 1.23
C ASN A 224 5.80 -20.12 0.57
N GLN A 225 6.04 -20.60 -0.65
CA GLN A 225 7.24 -20.28 -1.41
C GLN A 225 7.29 -18.82 -1.85
N LEU A 226 6.14 -18.17 -2.11
CA LEU A 226 6.08 -16.74 -2.38
C LEU A 226 6.46 -15.93 -1.14
N ILE A 227 6.03 -16.35 0.05
CA ILE A 227 6.40 -15.74 1.34
C ILE A 227 7.90 -15.95 1.59
N ASP A 228 8.41 -17.17 1.43
CA ASP A 228 9.83 -17.48 1.58
C ASP A 228 10.70 -16.65 0.65
N LEU A 229 10.29 -16.53 -0.61
CA LEU A 229 10.92 -15.64 -1.59
C LEU A 229 10.94 -14.20 -1.12
N ALA A 230 9.82 -13.70 -0.59
CA ALA A 230 9.70 -12.34 -0.07
C ALA A 230 10.65 -12.11 1.12
N ILE A 231 10.77 -13.07 2.03
CA ILE A 231 11.68 -13.01 3.17
C ILE A 231 13.16 -12.95 2.69
N LEU A 232 13.53 -13.73 1.68
CA LEU A 232 14.88 -13.66 1.10
C LEU A 232 15.19 -12.31 0.44
N ILE A 233 14.20 -11.68 -0.22
CA ILE A 233 14.35 -10.34 -0.85
C ILE A 233 14.39 -9.25 0.22
N GLY A 234 13.60 -9.40 1.27
CA GLY A 234 13.36 -8.42 2.32
C GLY A 234 11.93 -7.86 2.28
N THR A 235 11.35 -7.79 3.45
CA THR A 235 9.99 -7.30 3.71
C THR A 235 10.01 -6.10 4.64
N ASP A 236 8.85 -5.57 4.99
CA ASP A 236 8.73 -4.55 6.04
C ASP A 236 9.23 -5.05 7.42
N TYR A 237 9.39 -6.37 7.60
CA TYR A 237 9.78 -7.01 8.85
C TYR A 237 11.25 -7.48 8.90
N ASN A 238 11.91 -7.64 7.74
CA ASN A 238 13.32 -8.05 7.66
C ASN A 238 14.05 -7.38 6.48
N ARG A 239 15.38 -7.35 6.53
CA ARG A 239 16.20 -6.72 5.47
C ARG A 239 16.39 -7.56 4.22
N GLY A 240 16.12 -8.87 4.33
CA GLY A 240 16.47 -9.82 3.28
C GLY A 240 17.99 -9.98 3.12
N ILE A 241 18.38 -10.63 2.04
CA ILE A 241 19.78 -10.94 1.72
C ILE A 241 20.26 -9.98 0.63
N HIS A 242 21.41 -9.34 0.87
CA HIS A 242 22.00 -8.40 -0.09
C HIS A 242 22.24 -9.08 -1.45
N GLY A 243 21.82 -8.42 -2.52
CA GLY A 243 21.98 -8.92 -3.89
C GLY A 243 20.97 -10.00 -4.32
N ILE A 244 19.98 -10.32 -3.48
CA ILE A 244 18.86 -11.18 -3.83
C ILE A 244 17.65 -10.29 -4.19
N GLY A 245 17.30 -10.27 -5.46
CA GLY A 245 16.08 -9.65 -5.97
C GLY A 245 15.06 -10.69 -6.44
N PRO A 246 13.87 -10.27 -6.94
CA PRO A 246 12.78 -11.17 -7.28
C PRO A 246 13.17 -12.33 -8.20
N LYS A 247 13.89 -12.06 -9.29
CA LYS A 247 14.26 -13.10 -10.27
C LYS A 247 15.26 -14.10 -9.71
N LYS A 248 16.29 -13.60 -9.01
CA LYS A 248 17.32 -14.47 -8.40
C LYS A 248 16.72 -15.26 -7.24
N GLY A 249 15.92 -14.62 -6.39
CA GLY A 249 15.23 -15.28 -5.28
C GLY A 249 14.27 -16.37 -5.77
N LEU A 250 13.48 -16.10 -6.82
CA LEU A 250 12.59 -17.11 -7.41
C LEU A 250 13.37 -18.35 -7.87
N LYS A 251 14.49 -18.15 -8.57
CA LYS A 251 15.35 -19.27 -9.01
C LYS A 251 15.81 -20.09 -7.81
N ILE A 252 16.31 -19.44 -6.76
CA ILE A 252 16.80 -20.09 -5.55
C ILE A 252 15.67 -20.87 -4.85
N ILE A 253 14.49 -20.26 -4.66
CA ILE A 253 13.35 -20.94 -4.02
C ILE A 253 12.87 -22.14 -4.83
N LYS A 254 12.85 -22.05 -6.17
CA LYS A 254 12.51 -23.23 -7.01
C LYS A 254 13.52 -24.34 -6.92
N GLU A 255 14.81 -24.05 -6.79
CA GLU A 255 15.86 -25.04 -6.66
C GLU A 255 15.89 -25.68 -5.25
N CYS A 256 15.69 -24.88 -4.21
CA CYS A 256 15.82 -25.32 -2.81
C CYS A 256 14.50 -25.78 -2.19
N GLY A 257 13.37 -25.30 -2.70
CA GLY A 257 12.03 -25.64 -2.23
C GLY A 257 11.50 -24.71 -1.13
N ASN A 258 12.35 -24.23 -0.20
CA ASN A 258 11.99 -23.35 0.90
C ASN A 258 13.16 -22.44 1.32
N ALA A 259 12.87 -21.49 2.24
CA ALA A 259 13.87 -20.51 2.69
C ALA A 259 15.00 -21.15 3.50
N GLU A 260 14.77 -22.19 4.32
CA GLU A 260 15.80 -22.85 5.11
C GLU A 260 16.92 -23.39 4.22
N LYS A 261 16.55 -24.23 3.26
CA LYS A 261 17.50 -24.81 2.29
C LYS A 261 18.17 -23.75 1.42
N ALA A 262 17.43 -22.67 1.11
CA ALA A 262 17.98 -21.54 0.38
C ALA A 262 19.05 -20.80 1.20
N LEU A 263 18.83 -20.60 2.49
CA LEU A 263 19.78 -19.99 3.42
C LEU A 263 21.03 -20.86 3.61
N GLU A 264 20.87 -22.17 3.77
CA GLU A 264 21.99 -23.13 3.83
C GLU A 264 22.85 -23.03 2.56
N LYS A 265 22.22 -23.07 1.36
CA LYS A 265 22.93 -22.97 0.09
C LYS A 265 23.67 -21.64 -0.10
N LEU A 266 23.13 -20.56 0.46
CA LEU A 266 23.71 -19.21 0.36
C LEU A 266 24.72 -18.92 1.46
N GLU A 267 24.90 -19.83 2.44
CA GLU A 267 25.71 -19.62 3.64
C GLU A 267 25.30 -18.32 4.38
N GLN A 268 23.99 -18.07 4.47
CA GLN A 268 23.40 -16.88 5.08
C GLN A 268 22.42 -17.28 6.19
N GLN A 269 22.12 -16.33 7.07
CA GLN A 269 21.15 -16.50 8.15
C GLN A 269 20.15 -15.35 8.14
N ILE A 270 18.89 -15.66 8.46
CA ILE A 270 17.82 -14.70 8.75
C ILE A 270 17.23 -15.11 10.09
N ASP A 271 17.28 -14.20 11.06
CA ASP A 271 16.72 -14.42 12.38
C ASP A 271 15.20 -14.51 12.33
N ASN A 272 14.61 -15.33 13.21
CA ASN A 272 13.17 -15.44 13.42
C ASN A 272 12.38 -15.81 12.14
N LEU A 273 12.91 -16.70 11.30
CA LEU A 273 12.30 -17.08 10.02
C LEU A 273 10.83 -17.56 10.18
N ASP A 274 10.55 -18.38 11.19
CA ASP A 274 9.20 -18.86 11.45
C ASP A 274 8.24 -17.76 11.88
N ASP A 275 8.70 -16.80 12.67
CA ASP A 275 7.88 -15.66 13.08
C ASP A 275 7.62 -14.73 11.90
N LEU A 276 8.61 -14.53 11.00
CA LEU A 276 8.42 -13.80 9.75
C LEU A 276 7.36 -14.46 8.85
N ARG A 277 7.33 -15.79 8.76
CA ARG A 277 6.28 -16.51 8.02
C ARG A 277 4.92 -16.34 8.66
N LYS A 278 4.84 -16.45 10.00
CA LYS A 278 3.58 -16.28 10.75
C LYS A 278 2.95 -14.92 10.50
N MET A 279 3.75 -13.86 10.29
CA MET A 279 3.23 -12.53 9.95
C MET A 279 2.28 -12.53 8.73
N PHE A 280 2.53 -13.41 7.77
CA PHE A 280 1.76 -13.50 6.54
C PHE A 280 0.73 -14.65 6.54
N LEU A 281 0.97 -15.71 7.31
CA LEU A 281 0.14 -16.91 7.33
C LEU A 281 -0.89 -16.92 8.45
N ASP A 282 -0.57 -16.34 9.61
CA ASP A 282 -1.50 -16.33 10.75
C ASP A 282 -2.48 -15.15 10.62
N THR A 283 -3.61 -15.44 10.02
CA THR A 283 -4.69 -14.46 9.83
C THR A 283 -5.73 -14.48 10.96
N LYS A 284 -5.55 -15.28 12.01
CA LYS A 284 -6.56 -15.43 13.09
C LYS A 284 -6.88 -14.13 13.79
N ILE A 285 -5.89 -13.24 13.98
CA ILE A 285 -6.11 -11.92 14.58
C ILE A 285 -6.95 -10.98 13.70
N PHE A 286 -7.07 -11.29 12.39
CA PHE A 286 -7.84 -10.53 11.42
C PHE A 286 -9.23 -11.14 11.17
N SER A 287 -9.80 -11.85 12.17
CA SER A 287 -11.14 -12.44 12.07
C SER A 287 -12.17 -11.42 11.55
N THR A 288 -13.02 -11.89 10.67
CA THR A 288 -14.10 -11.09 10.07
C THR A 288 -15.46 -11.34 10.70
N GLU A 289 -15.57 -12.18 11.73
CA GLU A 289 -16.83 -12.58 12.37
C GLU A 289 -17.67 -11.40 12.89
N ASN A 290 -17.01 -10.32 13.33
CA ASN A 290 -17.66 -9.11 13.82
C ASN A 290 -17.47 -7.90 12.90
N VAL A 291 -17.09 -8.13 11.63
CA VAL A 291 -16.87 -7.04 10.67
C VAL A 291 -18.15 -6.81 9.87
N GLU A 292 -18.85 -5.76 10.21
CA GLU A 292 -20.01 -5.30 9.43
C GLU A 292 -19.58 -4.23 8.41
N VAL A 293 -19.89 -4.48 7.13
CA VAL A 293 -19.61 -3.55 6.05
C VAL A 293 -20.92 -3.17 5.38
N ALA A 294 -21.42 -1.98 5.69
CA ALA A 294 -22.66 -1.45 5.13
C ALA A 294 -22.45 -0.08 4.48
N TRP A 295 -22.81 0.02 3.21
CA TRP A 295 -22.83 1.30 2.50
C TRP A 295 -24.18 1.98 2.75
N LYS A 296 -24.13 3.27 3.12
CA LYS A 296 -25.32 4.10 3.42
C LYS A 296 -25.40 5.25 2.45
N GLU A 297 -26.58 5.86 2.37
CA GLU A 297 -26.72 7.16 1.68
C GLU A 297 -25.94 8.23 2.46
N PRO A 298 -25.32 9.20 1.76
CA PRO A 298 -24.66 10.35 2.40
C PRO A 298 -25.64 11.16 3.24
N ILE A 299 -25.14 11.70 4.36
CA ILE A 299 -25.89 12.57 5.27
C ILE A 299 -25.82 14.03 4.81
#